data_05f6d31fdfc1349647bc1acbbf9c11c7
#
_entry.id   05f6d31fdfc1349647bc1acbbf9c11c7
#
_cell.length_a   1.000
_cell.length_b   1.000
_cell.length_c   1.000
_cell.angle_alpha   90.00
_cell.angle_beta   90.00
_cell.angle_gamma   90.00
#
_symmetry.space_group_name_H-M   'P 1'
#
loop_
_entity.id
_entity.type
_entity.pdbx_description
1 polymer ?
#
loop_
_entity_poly.entity_id
_entity_poly.type
_entity_poly.pdbx_seq_one_letter_code
_entity_poly.pdbx_strand_id
1 'polypeptide(L)'
;MFHLYGLEDVVSFVGRISDDELKSYYSRAYCFVFPSLLEGYGMVLIEAMSYGLPVIAFDNSAKPFTVKNDRNGILVRDKYILDLKKSILKLCVDTDYHRKLCDGALDTYRNARSLSDLDVDIENFVIKELIN
;
A
#
# COMPACT_ATOMS: atom_id res chain seq x y z
N MET A 1 0.00 12.71 22.70
CA MET A 1 1.25 12.25 22.05
C MET A 1 1.73 13.22 20.97
N PHE A 2 0.85 13.61 20.09
CA PHE A 2 1.13 14.51 18.97
C PHE A 2 1.73 15.85 19.40
N HIS A 3 1.15 16.49 20.41
CA HIS A 3 1.62 17.77 20.95
C HIS A 3 2.98 17.69 21.63
N LEU A 4 3.36 16.51 22.14
CA LEU A 4 4.62 16.34 22.85
C LEU A 4 5.84 16.52 21.95
N TYR A 5 5.68 16.29 20.64
CA TYR A 5 6.78 16.30 19.69
C TYR A 5 6.82 17.55 18.81
N GLY A 6 5.86 18.48 19.00
CA GLY A 6 5.81 19.70 18.20
C GLY A 6 5.61 19.48 16.71
N LEU A 7 4.80 18.49 16.35
CA LEU A 7 4.59 18.08 14.97
C LEU A 7 3.31 18.62 14.34
N GLU A 8 2.62 19.53 15.01
CA GLU A 8 1.32 20.05 14.58
C GLU A 8 1.36 20.68 13.19
N ASP A 9 2.50 21.27 12.82
CA ASP A 9 2.66 21.93 11.52
C ASP A 9 2.99 20.97 10.37
N VAL A 10 3.40 19.74 10.68
CA VAL A 10 3.86 18.80 9.66
C VAL A 10 3.03 17.51 9.60
N VAL A 11 2.23 17.23 10.63
CA VAL A 11 1.34 16.06 10.67
C VAL A 11 -0.09 16.53 10.80
N SER A 12 -0.97 16.00 9.97
CA SER A 12 -2.40 16.31 10.00
C SER A 12 -3.22 15.05 10.23
N PHE A 13 -4.13 15.09 11.19
CA PHE A 13 -5.14 14.06 11.38
C PHE A 13 -6.41 14.48 10.65
N VAL A 14 -6.74 13.78 9.57
CA VAL A 14 -7.89 14.18 8.74
C VAL A 14 -9.18 13.45 9.11
N GLY A 15 -9.11 12.42 9.95
CA GLY A 15 -10.28 11.67 10.35
C GLY A 15 -10.95 10.96 9.17
N ARG A 16 -12.28 10.85 9.26
CA ARG A 16 -13.05 10.24 8.18
C ARG A 16 -13.20 11.25 7.04
N ILE A 17 -12.84 10.84 5.83
CA ILE A 17 -12.87 11.68 4.63
C ILE A 17 -13.68 10.98 3.54
N SER A 18 -14.10 11.75 2.53
CA SER A 18 -14.78 11.21 1.36
C SER A 18 -13.83 10.43 0.46
N ASP A 19 -14.38 9.62 -0.43
CA ASP A 19 -13.59 8.88 -1.42
C ASP A 19 -12.80 9.83 -2.33
N ASP A 20 -13.38 10.94 -2.71
CA ASP A 20 -12.70 11.95 -3.55
C ASP A 20 -11.52 12.59 -2.83
N GLU A 21 -11.68 12.90 -1.55
CA GLU A 21 -10.58 13.42 -0.73
C GLU A 21 -9.46 12.39 -0.59
N LEU A 22 -9.82 11.11 -0.36
CA LEU A 22 -8.84 10.03 -0.26
C LEU A 22 -8.04 9.88 -1.55
N LYS A 23 -8.71 9.90 -2.70
CA LYS A 23 -8.05 9.88 -4.01
C LYS A 23 -7.10 11.04 -4.20
N SER A 24 -7.49 12.23 -3.73
CA SER A 24 -6.64 13.41 -3.79
C SER A 24 -5.38 13.22 -2.94
N TYR A 25 -5.49 12.64 -1.75
CA TYR A 25 -4.32 12.34 -0.93
C TYR A 25 -3.40 11.32 -1.61
N TYR A 26 -3.95 10.23 -2.15
CA TYR A 26 -3.15 9.24 -2.88
C TYR A 26 -2.40 9.87 -4.06
N SER A 27 -3.05 10.74 -4.81
CA SER A 27 -2.45 11.35 -6.01
C SER A 27 -1.28 12.30 -5.70
N ARG A 28 -1.23 12.83 -4.46
CA ARG A 28 -0.20 13.77 -4.02
C ARG A 28 0.84 13.14 -3.11
N ALA A 29 0.60 11.94 -2.64
CA ALA A 29 1.47 11.29 -1.66
C ALA A 29 2.79 10.82 -2.30
N TYR A 30 3.82 10.71 -1.47
CA TYR A 30 5.14 10.20 -1.85
C TYR A 30 5.25 8.70 -1.60
N CYS A 31 4.63 8.21 -0.55
CA CYS A 31 4.54 6.80 -0.22
C CYS A 31 3.32 6.57 0.68
N PHE A 32 2.95 5.31 0.84
CA PHE A 32 1.87 4.89 1.71
C PHE A 32 2.44 4.07 2.86
N VAL A 33 2.29 4.57 4.08
CA VAL A 33 2.77 3.88 5.28
C VAL A 33 1.58 3.24 5.98
N PHE A 34 1.62 1.92 6.12
CA PHE A 34 0.51 1.14 6.66
C PHE A 34 0.97 0.28 7.82
N PRO A 35 1.08 0.86 9.03
CA PRO A 35 1.59 0.16 10.22
C PRO A 35 0.49 -0.63 10.95
N SER A 36 -0.38 -1.27 10.23
CA SER A 36 -1.45 -2.08 10.79
C SER A 36 -0.91 -3.43 11.29
N LEU A 37 -1.38 -3.86 12.45
CA LEU A 37 -1.00 -5.15 13.04
C LEU A 37 -1.87 -6.29 12.53
N LEU A 38 -3.11 -6.00 12.15
CA LEU A 38 -4.05 -7.00 11.65
C LEU A 38 -4.72 -6.46 10.40
N GLU A 39 -4.59 -7.19 9.29
CA GLU A 39 -5.22 -6.82 8.04
C GLU A 39 -5.55 -8.05 7.21
N GLY A 40 -6.78 -8.14 6.70
CA GLY A 40 -7.23 -9.29 5.95
C GLY A 40 -6.67 -9.38 4.54
N TYR A 41 -7.10 -8.51 3.64
CA TYR A 41 -6.87 -8.69 2.21
C TYR A 41 -5.89 -7.74 1.56
N GLY A 42 -5.42 -6.73 2.24
CA GLY A 42 -4.50 -5.77 1.65
C GLY A 42 -5.07 -5.00 0.46
N MET A 43 -6.39 -4.89 0.35
CA MET A 43 -7.03 -4.13 -0.73
C MET A 43 -6.59 -2.68 -0.74
N VAL A 44 -6.42 -2.10 0.44
CA VAL A 44 -5.93 -0.73 0.58
C VAL A 44 -4.50 -0.59 0.04
N LEU A 45 -3.69 -1.64 0.14
CA LEU A 45 -2.32 -1.63 -0.40
C LEU A 45 -2.34 -1.58 -1.93
N ILE A 46 -3.18 -2.38 -2.55
CA ILE A 46 -3.35 -2.39 -4.01
C ILE A 46 -3.92 -1.05 -4.48
N GLU A 47 -4.84 -0.47 -3.73
CA GLU A 47 -5.40 0.84 -4.04
C GLU A 47 -4.30 1.91 -4.04
N ALA A 48 -3.45 1.95 -3.01
CA ALA A 48 -2.31 2.86 -2.97
C ALA A 48 -1.36 2.63 -4.15
N MET A 49 -1.08 1.37 -4.47
CA MET A 49 -0.20 1.01 -5.59
C MET A 49 -0.76 1.41 -6.95
N SER A 50 -2.08 1.54 -7.08
CA SER A 50 -2.70 2.04 -8.31
C SER A 50 -2.30 3.47 -8.64
N TYR A 51 -1.88 4.23 -7.62
CA TYR A 51 -1.36 5.59 -7.78
C TYR A 51 0.17 5.62 -7.87
N GLY A 52 0.81 4.46 -7.99
CA GLY A 52 2.26 4.37 -8.06
C GLY A 52 2.95 4.63 -6.72
N LEU A 53 2.27 4.42 -5.60
CA LEU A 53 2.84 4.66 -4.28
C LEU A 53 3.56 3.41 -3.75
N PRO A 54 4.84 3.53 -3.40
CA PRO A 54 5.50 2.48 -2.64
C PRO A 54 4.82 2.31 -1.28
N VAL A 55 4.71 1.08 -0.82
CA VAL A 55 4.07 0.76 0.45
C VAL A 55 5.12 0.37 1.47
N ILE A 56 5.05 0.97 2.66
CA ILE A 56 5.82 0.53 3.82
C ILE A 56 4.84 -0.08 4.81
N ALA A 57 5.01 -1.34 5.14
CA ALA A 57 4.07 -2.06 5.99
C ALA A 57 4.80 -3.01 6.94
N PHE A 58 4.15 -3.37 8.03
CA PHE A 58 4.66 -4.40 8.92
C PHE A 58 4.54 -5.79 8.27
N ASP A 59 5.54 -6.62 8.49
CA ASP A 59 5.60 -8.00 7.97
C ASP A 59 4.71 -8.91 8.81
N ASN A 60 3.40 -8.82 8.57
CA ASN A 60 2.41 -9.64 9.26
C ASN A 60 1.17 -9.86 8.38
N SER A 61 0.32 -10.78 8.79
CA SER A 61 -0.94 -11.10 8.10
C SER A 61 -0.72 -11.40 6.61
N ALA A 62 -1.54 -10.84 5.74
CA ALA A 62 -1.47 -11.06 4.30
C ALA A 62 -0.54 -10.08 3.57
N LYS A 63 0.06 -9.12 4.27
CA LYS A 63 0.89 -8.09 3.63
C LYS A 63 2.08 -8.64 2.84
N PRO A 64 2.79 -9.70 3.31
CA PRO A 64 3.89 -10.27 2.52
C PRO A 64 3.48 -10.83 1.17
N PHE A 65 2.19 -11.11 0.95
CA PHE A 65 1.71 -11.56 -0.36
C PHE A 65 1.62 -10.41 -1.37
N THR A 66 1.43 -9.20 -0.88
CA THR A 66 1.26 -8.01 -1.72
C THR A 66 2.52 -7.16 -1.78
N VAL A 67 3.13 -6.89 -0.61
CA VAL A 67 4.33 -6.06 -0.52
C VAL A 67 5.57 -6.93 -0.66
N LYS A 68 6.38 -6.63 -1.66
CA LYS A 68 7.64 -7.33 -1.93
C LYS A 68 8.80 -6.37 -1.72
N ASN A 69 9.68 -6.70 -0.77
CA ASN A 69 10.84 -5.87 -0.43
C ASN A 69 11.66 -5.50 -1.65
N ASP A 70 12.04 -4.24 -1.73
CA ASP A 70 12.90 -3.67 -2.77
C ASP A 70 12.28 -3.74 -4.17
N ARG A 71 11.02 -4.09 -4.28
CA ARG A 71 10.32 -4.18 -5.56
C ARG A 71 9.16 -3.19 -5.65
N ASN A 72 8.22 -3.25 -4.73
CA ASN A 72 7.05 -2.36 -4.71
C ASN A 72 6.85 -1.68 -3.35
N GLY A 73 7.71 -1.96 -2.39
CA GLY A 73 7.59 -1.42 -1.06
C GLY A 73 8.65 -1.98 -0.13
N ILE A 74 8.44 -1.80 1.15
CA ILE A 74 9.34 -2.27 2.21
C ILE A 74 8.51 -2.95 3.29
N LEU A 75 8.84 -4.20 3.60
CA LEU A 75 8.29 -4.89 4.76
C LEU A 75 9.21 -4.66 5.95
N VAL A 76 8.62 -4.20 7.04
CA VAL A 76 9.32 -3.89 8.28
C VAL A 76 8.93 -4.93 9.32
N ARG A 77 9.88 -5.34 10.15
CA ARG A 77 9.60 -6.29 11.23
C ARG A 77 8.43 -5.77 12.08
N ASP A 78 7.53 -6.67 12.41
CA ASP A 78 6.33 -6.35 13.15
C ASP A 78 6.67 -5.59 14.44
N LYS A 79 6.02 -4.44 14.65
CA LYS A 79 6.18 -3.56 15.83
C LYS A 79 7.55 -2.86 15.97
N TYR A 80 8.44 -2.97 15.00
CA TYR A 80 9.75 -2.31 15.07
C TYR A 80 9.69 -0.89 14.49
N ILE A 81 9.42 0.08 15.33
CA ILE A 81 9.22 1.48 14.95
C ILE A 81 10.49 2.11 14.36
N LEU A 82 11.66 1.75 14.88
CA LEU A 82 12.93 2.27 14.33
C LEU A 82 13.15 1.81 12.90
N ASP A 83 12.79 0.59 12.58
CA ASP A 83 12.89 0.07 11.22
C ASP A 83 11.91 0.78 10.29
N LEU A 84 10.73 1.10 10.78
CA LEU A 84 9.75 1.91 10.05
C LEU A 84 10.31 3.28 9.71
N LYS A 85 10.89 3.96 10.69
CA LYS A 85 11.55 5.26 10.52
C LYS A 85 12.66 5.19 9.48
N LYS A 86 13.53 4.19 9.56
CA LYS A 86 14.64 4.00 8.61
C LYS A 86 14.13 3.79 7.19
N SER A 87 13.04 3.04 7.03
CA SER A 87 12.43 2.79 5.72
C SER A 87 11.88 4.07 5.10
N ILE A 88 11.21 4.90 5.88
CA ILE A 88 10.69 6.18 5.41
C ILE A 88 11.86 7.07 4.98
N LEU A 89 12.91 7.18 5.81
CA LEU A 89 14.07 8.00 5.49
C LEU A 89 14.78 7.51 4.22
N LYS A 90 14.89 6.21 4.04
CA LYS A 90 15.51 5.63 2.83
C LYS A 90 14.78 6.09 1.56
N LEU A 91 13.47 6.06 1.56
CA LEU A 91 12.67 6.53 0.42
C LEU A 91 12.87 8.03 0.18
N CYS A 92 12.99 8.81 1.25
CA CYS A 92 13.14 10.26 1.14
C CYS A 92 14.49 10.69 0.57
N VAL A 93 15.57 9.97 0.91
CA VAL A 93 16.94 10.35 0.52
C VAL A 93 17.41 9.67 -0.75
N ASP A 94 16.89 8.50 -1.10
CA ASP A 94 17.28 7.74 -2.29
C ASP A 94 16.17 7.83 -3.34
N THR A 95 16.27 8.83 -4.21
CA THR A 95 15.25 9.09 -5.23
C THR A 95 15.18 8.00 -6.29
N ASP A 96 16.29 7.39 -6.64
CA ASP A 96 16.32 6.29 -7.62
C ASP A 96 15.65 5.04 -7.05
N TYR A 97 15.90 4.75 -5.80
CA TYR A 97 15.23 3.66 -5.08
C TYR A 97 13.72 3.90 -5.00
N HIS A 98 13.31 5.11 -4.65
CA HIS A 98 11.89 5.48 -4.62
C HIS A 98 11.24 5.27 -5.99
N ARG A 99 11.85 5.74 -7.06
CA ARG A 99 11.33 5.59 -8.41
C ARG A 99 11.18 4.12 -8.81
N LYS A 100 12.16 3.29 -8.47
CA LYS A 100 12.11 1.85 -8.69
C LYS A 100 10.89 1.24 -8.02
N LEU A 101 10.62 1.61 -6.77
CA LEU A 101 9.46 1.10 -6.04
C LEU A 101 8.13 1.63 -6.57
N CYS A 102 8.09 2.86 -7.07
CA CYS A 102 6.91 3.40 -7.75
C CYS A 102 6.54 2.56 -8.97
N ASP A 103 7.53 2.24 -9.81
CA ASP A 103 7.32 1.40 -10.99
C ASP A 103 6.85 0.00 -10.59
N GLY A 104 7.46 -0.57 -9.56
CA GLY A 104 7.06 -1.86 -9.04
C GLY A 104 5.64 -1.87 -8.47
N ALA A 105 5.23 -0.78 -7.83
CA ALA A 105 3.88 -0.63 -7.31
C ALA A 105 2.85 -0.65 -8.45
N LEU A 106 3.10 0.10 -9.52
CA LEU A 106 2.21 0.10 -10.69
C LEU A 106 2.14 -1.28 -11.35
N ASP A 107 3.27 -1.97 -11.47
CA ASP A 107 3.29 -3.34 -12.00
C ASP A 107 2.47 -4.29 -11.15
N THR A 108 2.59 -4.19 -9.84
CA THR A 108 1.81 -5.01 -8.90
C THR A 108 0.32 -4.76 -9.08
N TYR A 109 -0.09 -3.50 -9.20
CA TYR A 109 -1.48 -3.16 -9.44
C TYR A 109 -2.00 -3.74 -10.75
N ARG A 110 -1.25 -3.62 -11.84
CA ARG A 110 -1.65 -4.15 -13.15
C ARG A 110 -1.82 -5.66 -13.11
N ASN A 111 -0.90 -6.37 -12.46
CA ASN A 111 -0.97 -7.83 -12.33
C ASN A 111 -2.13 -8.27 -11.45
N ALA A 112 -2.38 -7.56 -10.33
CA ALA A 112 -3.51 -7.85 -9.45
C ALA A 112 -4.84 -7.68 -10.16
N ARG A 113 -4.96 -6.64 -10.98
CA ARG A 113 -6.16 -6.40 -11.78
C ARG A 113 -6.39 -7.53 -12.77
N SER A 114 -5.35 -7.98 -13.45
CA SER A 114 -5.44 -9.09 -14.40
C SER A 114 -5.94 -10.38 -13.75
N LEU A 115 -5.43 -10.66 -12.54
CA LEU A 115 -5.86 -11.83 -11.77
C LEU A 115 -7.33 -11.72 -11.34
N SER A 116 -7.77 -10.55 -10.89
CA SER A 116 -9.16 -10.31 -10.51
C SER A 116 -10.09 -10.48 -11.69
N ASP A 117 -9.72 -9.98 -12.85
CA ASP A 117 -10.51 -10.14 -14.07
C ASP A 117 -10.64 -11.62 -14.44
N LEU A 118 -9.57 -12.39 -14.30
CA LEU A 118 -9.58 -13.82 -14.57
C LEU A 118 -10.49 -14.57 -13.58
N ASP A 119 -10.44 -14.22 -12.30
CA ASP A 119 -11.29 -14.83 -11.28
C ASP A 119 -12.78 -14.62 -11.58
N VAL A 120 -13.16 -13.41 -11.99
CA VAL A 120 -14.53 -13.10 -12.38
C VAL A 120 -14.96 -13.94 -13.60
N ASP A 121 -14.09 -14.08 -14.57
CA ASP A 121 -14.37 -14.89 -15.76
C ASP A 121 -14.56 -16.37 -15.39
N ILE A 122 -13.75 -16.90 -14.49
CA ILE A 122 -13.87 -18.27 -14.00
C ILE A 122 -15.20 -18.45 -13.24
N GLU A 123 -15.55 -17.52 -12.36
CA GLU A 123 -16.81 -17.56 -11.63
C GLU A 123 -18.01 -17.54 -12.58
N ASN A 124 -17.99 -16.66 -13.55
CA ASN A 124 -19.06 -16.56 -14.55
C ASN A 124 -19.19 -17.85 -15.35
N PHE A 125 -18.07 -18.47 -15.72
CA PHE A 125 -18.06 -19.75 -16.42
C PHE A 125 -18.69 -20.84 -15.55
N VAL A 126 -18.30 -20.95 -14.28
CA VAL A 126 -18.84 -21.96 -13.36
C VAL A 126 -20.34 -21.79 -13.19
N ILE A 127 -20.82 -20.57 -12.98
CA ILE A 127 -22.25 -20.29 -12.85
C ILE A 127 -22.99 -20.70 -14.11
N LYS A 128 -22.48 -20.32 -15.28
CA LYS A 128 -23.12 -20.56 -16.54
C LYS A 128 -23.21 -22.06 -16.91
N GLU A 129 -22.13 -22.80 -16.70
CA GLU A 129 -22.00 -24.18 -17.14
C GLU A 129 -22.48 -25.22 -16.12
N LEU A 130 -22.41 -24.88 -14.82
CA LEU A 130 -22.73 -25.84 -13.77
C LEU A 130 -24.10 -25.62 -13.11
N ILE A 131 -24.63 -24.40 -13.14
CA ILE A 131 -25.90 -24.06 -12.48
C ILE A 131 -27.04 -23.99 -13.47
N ASN A 132 -26.76 -23.68 -14.70
CA ASN A 132 -27.74 -23.73 -15.80
C ASN A 132 -27.69 -25.09 -16.52
#